data_d51eb3545fa752ec03c3a5597136cf34
#
_entry.id   d51eb3545fa752ec03c3a5597136cf34
#
_cell.length_a   1.000
_cell.length_b   1.000
_cell.length_c   1.000
_cell.angle_alpha   90.00
_cell.angle_beta   90.00
_cell.angle_gamma   90.00
#
_symmetry.space_group_name_H-M   'P 1'
#
loop_
_entity.id
_entity.type
_entity.pdbx_description
1 polymer ?
#
loop_
_entity_poly.entity_id
_entity_poly.type
_entity_poly.pdbx_seq_one_letter_code
_entity_poly.pdbx_strand_id
1 'polypeptide(L)'
;MSTANVNSNNLSGTVLVHGDRGVHYSKAAGGAISPAISVSTTFRTAHPDENVTPIPELQFRDPERHIYSRYTQEVSGRAEQVLSKILNGYAITYPSGLSAAYSVLIHYQPKRIAVRGGYHGCHESFVMYQKSRSDAEVIDLDADYKPGDLCWLETPVNPYGESRDIQYYAEKIHQVGGKLIVDSTFAPPPLQDPFRFGADCILHSGTKYLGGHSDLLCGVLVVKNEEEWNELWNIRTFTGCSMGSLEAWLLLRSLKTLHLRVPRQSETATVLAKWLQSVSKTASGQSSEGIPGGLVKSVWHSSLQGTDARGFNPQSQMTGGYNPTFSIALASPELASKFAHMLEYFMPATSLGGVESLVEHRRGTDPNTDPKLVRLSIGVEELDDLKADLRQALQKLGEIQA
;
A
#
# COMPACT_ATOMS: atom_id res chain seq x y z
N MET A 1 14.31 -18.79 -19.70
CA MET A 1 13.28 -18.86 -18.64
C MET A 1 11.91 -18.76 -19.32
N SER A 2 11.05 -19.76 -19.13
CA SER A 2 9.73 -19.80 -19.76
C SER A 2 8.86 -18.70 -19.19
N THR A 3 8.45 -17.75 -20.01
CA THR A 3 7.42 -16.76 -19.67
C THR A 3 6.07 -17.49 -19.60
N ALA A 4 5.71 -17.96 -18.43
CA ALA A 4 4.35 -18.38 -18.17
C ALA A 4 3.45 -17.16 -18.37
N ASN A 5 2.55 -17.22 -19.33
CA ASN A 5 1.45 -16.28 -19.51
C ASN A 5 0.59 -16.34 -18.23
N VAL A 6 0.89 -15.47 -17.28
CA VAL A 6 0.06 -15.28 -16.09
C VAL A 6 -1.16 -14.48 -16.55
N ASN A 7 -2.30 -15.13 -16.56
CA ASN A 7 -3.59 -14.45 -16.71
C ASN A 7 -3.65 -13.29 -15.70
N SER A 8 -3.65 -12.07 -16.16
CA SER A 8 -3.28 -10.84 -15.45
C SER A 8 -4.26 -10.37 -14.37
N ASN A 9 -5.29 -11.15 -14.04
CA ASN A 9 -6.34 -10.74 -13.10
C ASN A 9 -6.45 -11.61 -11.83
N ASN A 10 -5.63 -12.65 -11.69
CA ASN A 10 -5.68 -13.48 -10.48
C ASN A 10 -4.30 -13.53 -9.82
N LEU A 11 -4.19 -12.91 -8.64
CA LEU A 11 -3.05 -13.08 -7.76
C LEU A 11 -2.86 -14.58 -7.47
N SER A 12 -1.77 -15.16 -7.97
CA SER A 12 -1.54 -16.60 -7.83
C SER A 12 -1.15 -16.97 -6.40
N GLY A 13 -2.02 -17.69 -5.69
CA GLY A 13 -1.71 -18.27 -4.39
C GLY A 13 -0.49 -19.20 -4.45
N THR A 14 -0.29 -19.91 -5.56
CA THR A 14 0.92 -20.73 -5.78
C THR A 14 2.19 -19.89 -5.81
N VAL A 15 2.16 -18.72 -6.47
CA VAL A 15 3.31 -17.79 -6.49
C VAL A 15 3.57 -17.23 -5.09
N LEU A 16 2.53 -16.85 -4.35
CA LEU A 16 2.68 -16.33 -2.99
C LEU A 16 3.27 -17.35 -2.02
N VAL A 17 2.88 -18.62 -2.15
CA VAL A 17 3.36 -19.71 -1.26
C VAL A 17 4.73 -20.22 -1.66
N HIS A 18 5.08 -20.19 -2.95
CA HIS A 18 6.26 -20.86 -3.50
C HIS A 18 7.18 -19.94 -4.31
N GLY A 19 6.89 -18.63 -4.40
CA GLY A 19 7.63 -17.69 -5.22
C GLY A 19 9.08 -17.47 -4.78
N ASP A 20 9.39 -17.80 -3.53
CA ASP A 20 10.72 -17.76 -2.93
C ASP A 20 11.54 -19.06 -3.15
N ARG A 21 10.98 -20.07 -3.82
CA ARG A 21 11.72 -21.31 -4.11
C ARG A 21 12.78 -21.07 -5.18
N GLY A 22 13.97 -21.54 -4.92
CA GLY A 22 15.09 -21.54 -5.86
C GLY A 22 16.34 -20.81 -5.39
N VAL A 23 16.26 -19.91 -4.41
CA VAL A 23 17.43 -19.16 -3.92
C VAL A 23 17.97 -19.72 -2.59
N HIS A 24 17.16 -20.21 -1.70
CA HIS A 24 17.62 -20.67 -0.37
C HIS A 24 16.93 -21.95 0.10
N TYR A 25 16.43 -22.77 -0.82
CA TYR A 25 15.79 -24.00 -0.42
C TYR A 25 16.87 -25.06 -0.16
N SER A 26 17.16 -25.33 1.10
CA SER A 26 17.91 -26.52 1.44
C SER A 26 17.16 -27.74 0.92
N LYS A 27 17.68 -28.37 -0.14
CA LYS A 27 17.18 -29.65 -0.66
C LYS A 27 17.56 -30.82 0.22
N ALA A 28 18.30 -30.57 1.31
CA ALA A 28 18.72 -31.60 2.25
C ALA A 28 17.51 -32.11 3.05
N ALA A 29 17.45 -33.44 3.22
CA ALA A 29 16.49 -34.05 4.12
C ALA A 29 16.64 -33.47 5.54
N GLY A 30 15.53 -33.08 6.16
CA GLY A 30 15.53 -32.43 7.48
C GLY A 30 15.62 -30.91 7.47
N GLY A 31 15.60 -30.24 6.29
CA GLY A 31 15.52 -28.79 6.19
C GLY A 31 14.17 -28.26 6.67
N ALA A 32 14.18 -27.10 7.35
CA ALA A 32 12.95 -26.45 7.81
C ALA A 32 12.12 -25.93 6.64
N ILE A 33 10.78 -26.08 6.72
CA ILE A 33 9.86 -25.55 5.71
C ILE A 33 9.75 -24.02 5.80
N SER A 34 9.72 -23.49 7.02
CA SER A 34 9.74 -22.04 7.25
C SER A 34 11.18 -21.56 7.45
N PRO A 35 11.59 -20.42 6.88
CA PRO A 35 12.95 -19.91 7.15
C PRO A 35 13.10 -19.52 8.62
N ALA A 36 14.34 -19.58 9.10
CA ALA A 36 14.68 -19.11 10.45
C ALA A 36 14.66 -17.58 10.51
N ILE A 37 14.34 -17.02 11.68
CA ILE A 37 14.59 -15.62 11.97
C ILE A 37 16.07 -15.52 12.40
N SER A 38 16.92 -14.94 11.56
CA SER A 38 18.34 -14.77 11.84
C SER A 38 18.62 -13.41 12.45
N VAL A 39 19.27 -13.39 13.60
CA VAL A 39 19.74 -12.15 14.26
C VAL A 39 21.23 -11.86 13.96
N SER A 40 21.87 -12.71 13.15
CA SER A 40 23.28 -12.47 12.78
C SER A 40 23.42 -11.24 11.91
N THR A 41 24.35 -10.36 12.28
CA THR A 41 24.72 -9.17 11.49
C THR A 41 25.86 -9.44 10.53
N THR A 42 26.70 -10.46 10.84
CA THR A 42 27.87 -10.81 10.04
C THR A 42 27.87 -12.33 9.76
N PHE A 43 28.48 -12.72 8.68
CA PHE A 43 28.49 -14.10 8.20
C PHE A 43 29.94 -14.60 8.05
N ARG A 44 30.13 -15.91 8.24
CA ARG A 44 31.43 -16.54 8.12
C ARG A 44 31.97 -16.46 6.68
N THR A 45 33.20 -16.03 6.54
CA THR A 45 33.92 -16.11 5.26
C THR A 45 34.32 -17.57 5.00
N ALA A 46 34.17 -18.02 3.75
CA ALA A 46 34.62 -19.33 3.33
C ALA A 46 36.14 -19.50 3.54
N HIS A 47 36.58 -20.68 3.97
CA HIS A 47 37.98 -20.97 4.04
C HIS A 47 38.58 -21.08 2.63
N PRO A 48 39.85 -20.64 2.40
CA PRO A 48 40.47 -20.72 1.07
C PRO A 48 40.47 -22.13 0.43
N ASP A 49 40.51 -23.17 1.26
CA ASP A 49 40.48 -24.59 0.81
C ASP A 49 39.05 -25.14 0.60
N GLU A 50 38.01 -24.40 1.00
CA GLU A 50 36.64 -24.75 0.66
C GLU A 50 36.46 -24.56 -0.84
N ASN A 51 35.89 -25.56 -1.50
CA ASN A 51 35.67 -25.58 -2.95
C ASN A 51 34.54 -24.61 -3.34
N VAL A 52 34.74 -23.33 -3.06
CA VAL A 52 33.81 -22.24 -3.31
C VAL A 52 34.25 -21.52 -4.58
N THR A 53 33.37 -21.41 -5.56
CA THR A 53 33.67 -20.62 -6.76
C THR A 53 34.13 -19.22 -6.35
N PRO A 54 35.34 -18.78 -6.73
CA PRO A 54 35.80 -17.44 -6.44
C PRO A 54 34.78 -16.43 -6.97
N ILE A 55 34.40 -15.45 -6.15
CA ILE A 55 33.65 -14.30 -6.63
C ILE A 55 34.69 -13.36 -7.20
N PRO A 56 34.75 -13.12 -8.53
CA PRO A 56 35.78 -12.29 -9.17
C PRO A 56 35.75 -10.84 -8.68
N GLU A 57 34.58 -10.39 -8.26
CA GLU A 57 34.33 -9.11 -7.61
C GLU A 57 33.40 -9.34 -6.43
N LEU A 58 33.58 -8.59 -5.34
CA LEU A 58 32.72 -8.63 -4.16
C LEU A 58 31.28 -8.24 -4.56
N GLN A 59 30.50 -9.23 -4.91
CA GLN A 59 29.06 -9.05 -5.17
C GLN A 59 28.34 -8.97 -3.82
N PHE A 60 28.34 -7.80 -3.21
CA PHE A 60 27.61 -7.53 -1.95
C PHE A 60 26.12 -7.84 -2.04
N ARG A 61 25.59 -8.03 -3.26
CA ARG A 61 24.20 -8.33 -3.59
C ARG A 61 23.91 -9.81 -3.80
N ASP A 62 24.91 -10.67 -3.70
CA ASP A 62 24.72 -12.12 -3.89
C ASP A 62 23.70 -12.65 -2.89
N PRO A 63 22.53 -13.16 -3.35
CA PRO A 63 21.48 -13.65 -2.46
C PRO A 63 21.84 -14.98 -1.81
N GLU A 64 22.86 -15.68 -2.29
CA GLU A 64 23.31 -16.99 -1.77
C GLU A 64 24.50 -16.87 -0.82
N ARG A 65 25.18 -15.73 -0.83
CA ARG A 65 26.39 -15.48 -0.01
C ARG A 65 26.25 -14.18 0.78
N HIS A 66 25.72 -14.33 1.97
CA HIS A 66 25.64 -13.19 2.86
C HIS A 66 27.01 -12.83 3.42
N ILE A 67 27.32 -11.54 3.50
CA ILE A 67 28.54 -10.99 4.11
C ILE A 67 28.17 -10.22 5.37
N TYR A 68 27.18 -9.37 5.26
CA TYR A 68 26.67 -8.50 6.31
C TYR A 68 25.18 -8.24 6.11
N SER A 69 24.38 -8.30 7.17
CA SER A 69 22.92 -8.27 7.07
C SER A 69 22.35 -6.99 6.46
N ARG A 70 23.08 -5.87 6.50
CA ARG A 70 22.68 -4.63 5.85
C ARG A 70 22.72 -4.74 4.31
N TYR A 71 23.59 -5.57 3.77
CA TYR A 71 23.67 -5.85 2.34
C TYR A 71 22.57 -6.83 1.90
N THR A 72 22.61 -8.05 2.44
CA THR A 72 21.66 -9.10 2.13
C THR A 72 21.41 -9.96 3.37
N GLN A 73 20.21 -10.50 3.44
CA GLN A 73 19.82 -11.56 4.37
C GLN A 73 18.77 -12.47 3.74
N GLU A 74 18.72 -13.72 4.18
CA GLU A 74 17.89 -14.75 3.55
C GLU A 74 16.42 -14.33 3.46
N VAL A 75 15.82 -13.92 4.59
CA VAL A 75 14.36 -13.75 4.68
C VAL A 75 13.88 -12.53 3.90
N SER A 76 14.62 -11.41 3.94
CA SER A 76 14.28 -10.23 3.14
C SER A 76 14.41 -10.51 1.65
N GLY A 77 15.47 -11.21 1.22
CA GLY A 77 15.62 -11.61 -0.18
C GLY A 77 14.49 -12.52 -0.67
N ARG A 78 14.04 -13.47 0.17
CA ARG A 78 12.87 -14.31 -0.13
C ARG A 78 11.58 -13.52 -0.25
N ALA A 79 11.33 -12.55 0.64
CA ALA A 79 10.17 -11.68 0.57
C ALA A 79 10.20 -10.81 -0.70
N GLU A 80 11.36 -10.24 -1.05
CA GLU A 80 11.57 -9.44 -2.27
C GLU A 80 11.33 -10.25 -3.54
N GLN A 81 11.70 -11.53 -3.57
CA GLN A 81 11.41 -12.42 -4.71
C GLN A 81 9.91 -12.67 -4.89
N VAL A 82 9.17 -12.94 -3.80
CA VAL A 82 7.72 -13.09 -3.87
C VAL A 82 7.08 -11.81 -4.36
N LEU A 83 7.46 -10.66 -3.78
CA LEU A 83 6.96 -9.34 -4.15
C LEU A 83 7.26 -9.02 -5.63
N SER A 84 8.48 -9.30 -6.11
CA SER A 84 8.86 -9.08 -7.51
C SER A 84 7.96 -9.84 -8.47
N LYS A 85 7.61 -11.08 -8.13
CA LYS A 85 6.72 -11.91 -8.97
C LYS A 85 5.28 -11.45 -8.99
N ILE A 86 4.74 -10.99 -7.85
CA ILE A 86 3.33 -10.57 -7.77
C ILE A 86 3.10 -9.13 -8.20
N LEU A 87 4.16 -8.29 -8.21
CA LEU A 87 4.13 -6.88 -8.60
C LEU A 87 4.75 -6.64 -10.00
N ASN A 88 5.12 -7.71 -10.71
CA ASN A 88 5.63 -7.68 -12.09
C ASN A 88 6.85 -6.76 -12.29
N GLY A 89 7.78 -6.73 -11.31
CA GLY A 89 8.96 -5.87 -11.38
C GLY A 89 10.04 -6.31 -10.39
N TYR A 90 11.01 -5.46 -10.17
CA TYR A 90 12.10 -5.67 -9.22
C TYR A 90 11.75 -4.99 -7.89
N ALA A 91 11.38 -5.80 -6.90
CA ALA A 91 10.97 -5.31 -5.59
C ALA A 91 12.15 -5.15 -4.64
N ILE A 92 12.07 -4.13 -3.80
CA ILE A 92 13.03 -3.86 -2.73
C ILE A 92 12.27 -3.42 -1.47
N THR A 93 12.65 -3.95 -0.29
CA THR A 93 12.01 -3.70 0.99
C THR A 93 12.75 -2.68 1.84
N TYR A 94 12.00 -1.97 2.66
CA TYR A 94 12.47 -0.93 3.58
C TYR A 94 11.81 -1.08 4.96
N PRO A 95 12.39 -0.51 6.05
CA PRO A 95 11.85 -0.65 7.40
C PRO A 95 10.54 0.12 7.61
N SER A 96 10.15 0.99 6.69
CA SER A 96 8.87 1.70 6.71
C SER A 96 8.47 2.22 5.33
N GLY A 97 7.18 2.53 5.13
CA GLY A 97 6.72 3.21 3.92
C GLY A 97 7.39 4.57 3.70
N LEU A 98 7.68 5.32 4.76
CA LEU A 98 8.37 6.61 4.64
C LEU A 98 9.85 6.47 4.28
N SER A 99 10.54 5.42 4.74
CA SER A 99 11.91 5.14 4.28
C SER A 99 11.93 4.84 2.78
N ALA A 100 10.95 4.09 2.28
CA ALA A 100 10.77 3.83 0.85
C ALA A 100 10.47 5.14 0.10
N ALA A 101 9.52 5.94 0.59
CA ALA A 101 9.16 7.22 -0.02
C ALA A 101 10.36 8.19 -0.12
N TYR A 102 11.15 8.29 0.95
CA TYR A 102 12.33 9.15 0.92
C TYR A 102 13.43 8.62 -0.01
N SER A 103 13.57 7.29 -0.14
CA SER A 103 14.51 6.68 -1.09
C SER A 103 14.16 6.98 -2.56
N VAL A 104 12.87 7.12 -2.89
CA VAL A 104 12.42 7.61 -4.20
C VAL A 104 12.93 9.01 -4.49
N LEU A 105 12.86 9.90 -3.51
CA LEU A 105 13.34 11.29 -3.65
C LEU A 105 14.86 11.35 -3.84
N ILE A 106 15.60 10.50 -3.12
CA ILE A 106 17.07 10.40 -3.29
C ILE A 106 17.40 9.84 -4.68
N HIS A 107 16.65 8.86 -5.18
CA HIS A 107 16.89 8.20 -6.46
C HIS A 107 16.62 9.14 -7.65
N TYR A 108 15.42 9.70 -7.73
CA TYR A 108 15.02 10.53 -8.87
C TYR A 108 15.50 11.98 -8.78
N GLN A 109 15.88 12.47 -7.59
CA GLN A 109 16.36 13.83 -7.32
C GLN A 109 15.53 14.93 -8.00
N PRO A 110 14.19 14.93 -7.85
CA PRO A 110 13.34 15.85 -8.58
C PRO A 110 13.57 17.30 -8.15
N LYS A 111 13.48 18.22 -9.14
CA LYS A 111 13.38 19.65 -8.87
C LYS A 111 11.97 20.06 -8.51
N ARG A 112 10.97 19.37 -9.08
CA ARG A 112 9.57 19.62 -8.75
C ARG A 112 8.83 18.30 -8.52
N ILE A 113 8.01 18.28 -7.47
CA ILE A 113 7.21 17.13 -7.06
C ILE A 113 5.74 17.53 -7.22
N ALA A 114 5.08 16.94 -8.22
CA ALA A 114 3.66 17.17 -8.46
C ALA A 114 2.83 16.23 -7.61
N VAL A 115 2.02 16.78 -6.70
CA VAL A 115 1.20 16.01 -5.77
C VAL A 115 -0.07 16.78 -5.40
N ARG A 116 -1.15 16.05 -5.05
CA ARG A 116 -2.37 16.66 -4.49
C ARG A 116 -2.98 15.72 -3.47
N GLY A 117 -3.08 16.17 -2.21
CA GLY A 117 -3.62 15.36 -1.10
C GLY A 117 -2.83 14.08 -0.87
N GLY A 118 -3.49 13.07 -0.30
CA GLY A 118 -2.86 11.80 0.04
C GLY A 118 -2.24 11.79 1.43
N TYR A 119 -1.34 10.84 1.68
CA TYR A 119 -0.79 10.61 3.01
C TYR A 119 0.11 11.77 3.48
N HIS A 120 -0.25 12.40 4.59
CA HIS A 120 0.47 13.55 5.14
C HIS A 120 1.96 13.25 5.42
N GLY A 121 2.31 12.03 5.81
CA GLY A 121 3.70 11.63 6.04
C GLY A 121 4.57 11.75 4.78
N CYS A 122 4.03 11.53 3.58
CA CYS A 122 4.76 11.78 2.33
C CYS A 122 5.02 13.26 2.14
N HIS A 123 4.06 14.14 2.45
CA HIS A 123 4.27 15.59 2.40
C HIS A 123 5.37 16.05 3.36
N GLU A 124 5.42 15.50 4.58
CA GLU A 124 6.55 15.77 5.50
C GLU A 124 7.89 15.26 4.95
N SER A 125 7.90 14.14 4.22
CA SER A 125 9.10 13.68 3.54
C SER A 125 9.55 14.64 2.43
N PHE A 126 8.61 15.27 1.71
CA PHE A 126 8.93 16.31 0.73
C PHE A 126 9.52 17.56 1.41
N VAL A 127 8.96 17.99 2.54
CA VAL A 127 9.52 19.09 3.34
C VAL A 127 10.95 18.76 3.81
N MET A 128 11.20 17.53 4.27
CA MET A 128 12.54 17.11 4.65
C MET A 128 13.52 17.08 3.47
N TYR A 129 13.05 16.64 2.30
CA TYR A 129 13.85 16.66 1.07
C TYR A 129 14.21 18.09 0.66
N GLN A 130 13.28 19.04 0.71
CA GLN A 130 13.50 20.45 0.42
C GLN A 130 14.54 21.10 1.36
N LYS A 131 14.67 20.65 2.61
CA LYS A 131 15.74 21.14 3.51
C LYS A 131 17.14 20.78 3.02
N SER A 132 17.31 19.67 2.32
CA SER A 132 18.58 19.25 1.73
C SER A 132 18.75 19.71 0.26
N ARG A 133 17.66 20.04 -0.40
CA ARG A 133 17.57 20.48 -1.80
C ARG A 133 16.72 21.73 -1.88
N SER A 134 17.30 22.87 -1.58
CA SER A 134 16.60 24.16 -1.51
C SER A 134 16.02 24.63 -2.86
N ASP A 135 16.45 24.01 -3.96
CA ASP A 135 15.93 24.22 -5.32
C ASP A 135 14.71 23.33 -5.65
N ALA A 136 14.33 22.42 -4.74
CA ALA A 136 13.16 21.56 -4.92
C ALA A 136 11.88 22.27 -4.48
N GLU A 137 10.81 22.10 -5.27
CA GLU A 137 9.48 22.63 -4.96
C GLU A 137 8.38 21.58 -5.06
N VAL A 138 7.32 21.75 -4.29
CA VAL A 138 6.08 20.96 -4.42
C VAL A 138 5.10 21.77 -5.25
N ILE A 139 4.56 21.15 -6.30
CA ILE A 139 3.59 21.75 -7.20
C ILE A 139 2.28 20.96 -7.21
N ASP A 140 1.22 21.60 -7.70
CA ASP A 140 -0.06 20.91 -7.85
C ASP A 140 0.02 19.77 -8.89
N LEU A 141 -0.71 18.68 -8.64
CA LEU A 141 -0.74 17.49 -9.50
C LEU A 141 -1.16 17.80 -10.95
N ASP A 142 -2.03 18.80 -11.16
CA ASP A 142 -2.51 19.20 -12.48
C ASP A 142 -1.69 20.35 -13.12
N ALA A 143 -0.63 20.84 -12.44
CA ALA A 143 0.25 21.87 -13.00
C ALA A 143 0.89 21.43 -14.34
N ASP A 144 1.40 22.38 -15.09
CA ASP A 144 2.22 22.08 -16.28
C ASP A 144 3.57 21.50 -15.87
N TYR A 145 3.85 20.30 -16.37
CA TYR A 145 5.09 19.57 -16.06
C TYR A 145 6.26 20.07 -16.90
N LYS A 146 7.48 19.90 -16.35
CA LYS A 146 8.75 20.25 -16.99
C LYS A 146 9.71 19.05 -16.95
N PRO A 147 10.77 19.04 -17.76
CA PRO A 147 11.80 17.98 -17.69
C PRO A 147 12.39 17.85 -16.29
N GLY A 148 12.46 16.60 -15.79
CA GLY A 148 12.97 16.28 -14.46
C GLY A 148 11.94 16.41 -13.33
N ASP A 149 10.67 16.66 -13.63
CA ASP A 149 9.59 16.60 -12.65
C ASP A 149 9.29 15.15 -12.23
N LEU A 150 8.81 15.01 -11.01
CA LEU A 150 8.28 13.77 -10.45
C LEU A 150 6.79 13.92 -10.20
N CYS A 151 5.97 13.09 -10.83
CA CYS A 151 4.56 12.98 -10.51
C CYS A 151 4.40 11.94 -9.39
N TRP A 152 3.94 12.38 -8.21
CA TRP A 152 3.62 11.55 -7.07
C TRP A 152 2.12 11.33 -7.01
N LEU A 153 1.67 10.19 -7.51
CA LEU A 153 0.25 9.85 -7.61
C LEU A 153 -0.14 8.82 -6.56
N GLU A 154 -0.91 9.22 -5.56
CA GLU A 154 -1.56 8.28 -4.67
C GLU A 154 -2.94 7.92 -5.21
N THR A 155 -3.17 6.62 -5.47
CA THR A 155 -4.43 6.12 -6.01
C THR A 155 -4.69 4.66 -5.64
N PRO A 156 -5.82 4.35 -4.97
CA PRO A 156 -6.81 5.28 -4.41
C PRO A 156 -6.25 6.20 -3.33
N VAL A 157 -6.79 7.42 -3.26
CA VAL A 157 -6.26 8.48 -2.40
C VAL A 157 -6.73 8.34 -0.94
N ASN A 158 -5.82 8.39 0.00
CA ASN A 158 -6.12 8.47 1.44
C ASN A 158 -6.56 9.91 1.81
N PRO A 159 -7.63 10.10 2.59
CA PRO A 159 -8.43 9.08 3.27
C PRO A 159 -9.67 8.62 2.49
N TYR A 160 -9.99 9.22 1.38
CA TYR A 160 -11.28 9.09 0.70
C TYR A 160 -11.47 7.72 0.04
N GLY A 161 -10.43 7.12 -0.52
CA GLY A 161 -10.53 5.87 -1.25
C GLY A 161 -11.04 6.05 -2.69
N GLU A 162 -10.88 7.23 -3.27
CA GLU A 162 -11.18 7.50 -4.67
C GLU A 162 -9.97 7.28 -5.56
N SER A 163 -10.19 6.70 -6.73
CA SER A 163 -9.15 6.41 -7.71
C SER A 163 -8.88 7.60 -8.62
N ARG A 164 -7.63 7.73 -9.04
CA ARG A 164 -7.14 8.66 -10.05
C ARG A 164 -6.59 7.89 -11.25
N ASP A 165 -6.68 8.48 -12.42
CA ASP A 165 -6.26 7.90 -13.69
C ASP A 165 -4.74 7.84 -13.81
N ILE A 166 -4.16 6.65 -13.61
CA ILE A 166 -2.72 6.44 -13.70
C ILE A 166 -2.23 6.71 -15.12
N GLN A 167 -2.97 6.23 -16.14
CA GLN A 167 -2.55 6.37 -17.53
C GLN A 167 -2.46 7.83 -17.95
N TYR A 168 -3.44 8.64 -17.59
CA TYR A 168 -3.44 10.09 -17.88
C TYR A 168 -2.19 10.79 -17.30
N TYR A 169 -1.88 10.53 -16.03
CA TYR A 169 -0.71 11.15 -15.40
C TYR A 169 0.62 10.59 -15.92
N ALA A 170 0.66 9.31 -16.29
CA ALA A 170 1.81 8.71 -16.96
C ALA A 170 2.08 9.38 -18.32
N GLU A 171 1.08 9.47 -19.17
CA GLU A 171 1.20 10.12 -20.48
C GLU A 171 1.63 11.59 -20.33
N LYS A 172 1.02 12.33 -19.40
CA LYS A 172 1.32 13.74 -19.15
C LYS A 172 2.78 13.95 -18.69
N ILE A 173 3.27 13.15 -17.74
CA ILE A 173 4.63 13.32 -17.21
C ILE A 173 5.71 12.82 -18.18
N HIS A 174 5.43 11.74 -18.91
CA HIS A 174 6.37 11.18 -19.88
C HIS A 174 6.59 12.08 -21.09
N GLN A 175 5.61 12.91 -21.49
CA GLN A 175 5.76 13.90 -22.58
C GLN A 175 6.92 14.88 -22.30
N VAL A 176 7.26 15.12 -21.05
CA VAL A 176 8.36 16.00 -20.65
C VAL A 176 9.60 15.23 -20.16
N GLY A 177 9.61 13.90 -20.28
CA GLY A 177 10.72 13.07 -19.78
C GLY A 177 10.82 12.97 -18.27
N GLY A 178 9.72 13.28 -17.54
CA GLY A 178 9.63 13.08 -16.09
C GLY A 178 9.26 11.65 -15.71
N LYS A 179 9.03 11.41 -14.42
CA LYS A 179 8.74 10.08 -13.86
C LYS A 179 7.45 10.05 -13.06
N LEU A 180 6.73 8.93 -13.15
CA LEU A 180 5.51 8.66 -12.39
C LEU A 180 5.75 7.65 -11.27
N ILE A 181 5.57 8.07 -10.01
CA ILE A 181 5.48 7.20 -8.85
C ILE A 181 4.01 7.00 -8.53
N VAL A 182 3.61 5.74 -8.36
CA VAL A 182 2.26 5.41 -7.90
C VAL A 182 2.32 4.81 -6.51
N ASP A 183 1.83 5.53 -5.52
CA ASP A 183 1.51 4.93 -4.22
C ASP A 183 0.20 4.16 -4.34
N SER A 184 0.32 2.84 -4.42
CA SER A 184 -0.80 1.90 -4.57
C SER A 184 -1.15 1.19 -3.26
N THR A 185 -0.83 1.79 -2.13
CA THR A 185 -1.05 1.19 -0.79
C THR A 185 -2.50 0.78 -0.57
N PHE A 186 -3.47 1.58 -1.01
CA PHE A 186 -4.91 1.28 -0.86
C PHE A 186 -5.43 0.22 -1.85
N ALA A 187 -4.66 -0.09 -2.89
CA ALA A 187 -5.02 -1.08 -3.91
C ALA A 187 -3.85 -2.05 -4.17
N PRO A 188 -3.49 -2.92 -3.20
CA PRO A 188 -2.48 -3.94 -3.40
C PRO A 188 -2.95 -5.00 -4.43
N PRO A 189 -2.07 -5.87 -4.93
CA PRO A 189 -2.51 -6.99 -5.76
C PRO A 189 -3.58 -7.85 -5.05
N PRO A 190 -4.62 -8.32 -5.75
CA PRO A 190 -4.82 -8.25 -7.20
C PRO A 190 -5.61 -7.02 -7.67
N LEU A 191 -5.88 -6.04 -6.80
CA LEU A 191 -6.84 -4.96 -7.08
C LEU A 191 -6.39 -4.05 -8.22
N GLN A 192 -5.10 -3.67 -8.24
CA GLN A 192 -4.52 -2.75 -9.20
C GLN A 192 -3.11 -3.19 -9.61
N ASP A 193 -2.75 -2.96 -10.87
CA ASP A 193 -1.39 -3.11 -11.40
C ASP A 193 -0.96 -1.81 -12.08
N PRO A 194 -0.29 -0.89 -11.37
CA PRO A 194 0.08 0.41 -11.90
C PRO A 194 1.03 0.36 -13.12
N PHE A 195 1.84 -0.70 -13.25
CA PHE A 195 2.74 -0.83 -14.39
C PHE A 195 2.03 -0.98 -15.73
N ARG A 196 0.81 -1.54 -15.74
CA ARG A 196 -0.02 -1.65 -16.95
C ARG A 196 -0.47 -0.30 -17.47
N PHE A 197 -0.49 0.72 -16.61
CA PHE A 197 -0.97 2.07 -16.92
C PHE A 197 0.17 3.10 -16.98
N GLY A 198 1.43 2.64 -17.01
CA GLY A 198 2.58 3.49 -17.27
C GLY A 198 3.36 3.99 -16.05
N ALA A 199 3.09 3.51 -14.84
CA ALA A 199 3.93 3.85 -13.68
C ALA A 199 5.40 3.48 -13.93
N ASP A 200 6.34 4.30 -13.45
CA ASP A 200 7.78 4.01 -13.46
C ASP A 200 8.18 3.29 -12.18
N CYS A 201 7.65 3.71 -11.05
CA CYS A 201 7.88 3.08 -9.76
C CYS A 201 6.56 2.92 -9.00
N ILE A 202 6.40 1.78 -8.33
CA ILE A 202 5.27 1.52 -7.44
C ILE A 202 5.78 1.58 -6.01
N LEU A 203 5.05 2.30 -5.15
CA LEU A 203 5.24 2.33 -3.72
C LEU A 203 4.08 1.62 -3.03
N HIS A 204 4.41 0.79 -2.03
CA HIS A 204 3.46 0.31 -1.04
C HIS A 204 3.99 0.54 0.37
N SER A 205 3.15 1.05 1.26
CA SER A 205 3.35 0.81 2.67
C SER A 205 3.05 -0.66 2.96
N GLY A 206 4.09 -1.48 3.04
CA GLY A 206 3.95 -2.91 3.34
C GLY A 206 3.36 -3.19 4.72
N THR A 207 3.40 -2.19 5.62
CA THR A 207 2.71 -2.14 6.91
C THR A 207 1.21 -2.43 6.81
N LYS A 208 0.59 -2.12 5.65
CA LYS A 208 -0.85 -2.20 5.40
C LYS A 208 -1.22 -3.62 4.93
N TYR A 209 -1.83 -3.76 3.79
CA TYR A 209 -2.34 -5.04 3.27
C TYR A 209 -1.29 -6.14 3.09
N LEU A 210 -0.05 -5.78 2.70
CA LEU A 210 1.01 -6.77 2.50
C LEU A 210 1.37 -7.47 3.83
N GLY A 211 1.48 -6.72 4.92
CA GLY A 211 1.57 -7.23 6.28
C GLY A 211 0.23 -7.77 6.78
N GLY A 212 -0.77 -6.90 6.85
CA GLY A 212 -2.16 -7.25 7.11
C GLY A 212 -2.49 -7.78 8.51
N HIS A 213 -1.60 -7.61 9.49
CA HIS A 213 -1.80 -8.14 10.85
C HIS A 213 -1.42 -7.15 11.96
N SER A 214 -1.27 -5.86 11.63
CA SER A 214 -0.94 -4.78 12.57
C SER A 214 0.33 -5.01 13.41
N ASP A 215 1.28 -5.84 12.91
CA ASP A 215 2.42 -6.38 13.64
C ASP A 215 3.79 -6.05 13.01
N LEU A 216 3.82 -5.32 11.87
CA LEU A 216 5.08 -4.92 11.26
C LEU A 216 5.03 -3.52 10.61
N LEU A 217 6.18 -2.85 10.57
CA LEU A 217 6.44 -1.71 9.71
C LEU A 217 7.23 -2.17 8.48
N CYS A 218 6.80 -1.77 7.30
CA CYS A 218 7.46 -2.12 6.05
C CYS A 218 7.14 -1.11 4.95
N GLY A 219 8.13 -0.80 4.11
CA GLY A 219 7.96 -0.12 2.83
C GLY A 219 8.41 -1.03 1.70
N VAL A 220 7.78 -0.89 0.54
CA VAL A 220 8.16 -1.63 -0.66
C VAL A 220 8.20 -0.66 -1.84
N LEU A 221 9.30 -0.68 -2.57
CA LEU A 221 9.40 -0.07 -3.91
C LEU A 221 9.52 -1.18 -4.94
N VAL A 222 8.93 -0.93 -6.10
CA VAL A 222 9.07 -1.83 -7.25
C VAL A 222 9.35 -0.99 -8.48
N VAL A 223 10.38 -1.37 -9.24
CA VAL A 223 10.78 -0.74 -10.50
C VAL A 223 10.80 -1.75 -11.64
N LYS A 224 10.81 -1.28 -12.89
CA LYS A 224 10.68 -2.14 -14.08
C LYS A 224 11.98 -2.82 -14.49
N ASN A 225 13.12 -2.26 -14.14
CA ASN A 225 14.42 -2.72 -14.59
C ASN A 225 15.40 -2.92 -13.45
N GLU A 226 16.39 -3.75 -13.68
CA GLU A 226 17.40 -4.13 -12.70
C GLU A 226 18.36 -2.98 -12.39
N GLU A 227 18.59 -2.08 -13.33
CA GLU A 227 19.50 -0.92 -13.14
C GLU A 227 18.95 0.02 -12.07
N GLU A 228 17.68 0.44 -12.18
CA GLU A 228 17.02 1.26 -11.16
C GLU A 228 16.93 0.53 -9.80
N TRP A 229 16.70 -0.80 -9.82
CA TRP A 229 16.71 -1.60 -8.61
C TRP A 229 18.09 -1.58 -7.94
N ASN A 230 19.17 -1.69 -8.72
CA ASN A 230 20.55 -1.63 -8.21
C ASN A 230 20.86 -0.29 -7.55
N GLU A 231 20.39 0.82 -8.11
CA GLU A 231 20.56 2.14 -7.52
C GLU A 231 19.78 2.29 -6.21
N LEU A 232 18.51 1.84 -6.18
CA LEU A 232 17.72 1.83 -4.96
C LEU A 232 18.31 0.92 -3.89
N TRP A 233 18.91 -0.23 -4.28
CA TRP A 233 19.61 -1.10 -3.37
C TRP A 233 20.83 -0.40 -2.75
N ASN A 234 21.60 0.36 -3.54
CA ASN A 234 22.72 1.18 -3.04
C ASN A 234 22.20 2.24 -2.05
N ILE A 235 21.15 2.96 -2.39
CA ILE A 235 20.53 3.95 -1.51
C ILE A 235 20.12 3.31 -0.20
N ARG A 236 19.34 2.23 -0.23
CA ARG A 236 18.93 1.50 0.98
C ARG A 236 20.11 1.09 1.85
N THR A 237 21.12 0.50 1.21
CA THR A 237 22.28 -0.07 1.90
C THR A 237 23.13 1.01 2.57
N PHE A 238 23.42 2.10 1.86
CA PHE A 238 24.36 3.11 2.36
C PHE A 238 23.69 4.24 3.16
N THR A 239 22.36 4.36 3.09
CA THR A 239 21.57 5.14 4.07
C THR A 239 21.24 4.35 5.33
N GLY A 240 21.53 3.04 5.36
CA GLY A 240 21.24 2.16 6.49
C GLY A 240 19.78 1.78 6.66
N CYS A 241 18.95 1.95 5.63
CA CYS A 241 17.51 1.69 5.65
C CYS A 241 17.14 0.23 5.31
N SER A 242 17.90 -0.74 5.82
CA SER A 242 17.62 -2.18 5.65
C SER A 242 16.62 -2.67 6.68
N MET A 243 15.65 -3.49 6.25
CA MET A 243 14.62 -4.07 7.11
C MET A 243 15.22 -5.18 8.00
N GLY A 244 14.73 -5.30 9.23
CA GLY A 244 15.16 -6.36 10.16
C GLY A 244 14.64 -7.74 9.75
N SER A 245 15.27 -8.79 10.29
CA SER A 245 14.94 -10.20 9.97
C SER A 245 13.55 -10.60 10.47
N LEU A 246 13.11 -10.08 11.62
CA LEU A 246 11.78 -10.35 12.16
C LEU A 246 10.70 -9.75 11.27
N GLU A 247 10.82 -8.49 10.91
CA GLU A 247 9.88 -7.80 10.04
C GLU A 247 9.83 -8.44 8.65
N ALA A 248 11.00 -8.84 8.11
CA ALA A 248 11.06 -9.58 6.85
C ALA A 248 10.36 -10.95 6.93
N TRP A 249 10.50 -11.65 8.06
CA TRP A 249 9.82 -12.91 8.31
C TRP A 249 8.31 -12.75 8.42
N LEU A 250 7.84 -11.74 9.17
CA LEU A 250 6.43 -11.40 9.29
C LEU A 250 5.83 -11.03 7.92
N LEU A 251 6.56 -10.25 7.12
CA LEU A 251 6.15 -9.93 5.76
C LEU A 251 6.01 -11.18 4.89
N LEU A 252 7.04 -12.02 4.83
CA LEU A 252 7.03 -13.26 4.04
C LEU A 252 5.89 -14.20 4.45
N ARG A 253 5.65 -14.35 5.76
CA ARG A 253 4.54 -15.13 6.30
C ARG A 253 3.19 -14.56 5.84
N SER A 254 3.03 -13.25 5.95
CA SER A 254 1.76 -12.56 5.64
C SER A 254 1.44 -12.58 4.14
N LEU A 255 2.44 -12.48 3.27
CA LEU A 255 2.27 -12.56 1.82
C LEU A 255 1.59 -13.87 1.38
N LYS A 256 1.84 -14.99 2.08
CA LYS A 256 1.26 -16.30 1.73
C LYS A 256 -0.26 -16.34 1.76
N THR A 257 -0.91 -15.42 2.48
CA THR A 257 -2.38 -15.33 2.59
C THR A 257 -2.96 -14.09 1.92
N LEU A 258 -2.16 -13.28 1.23
CA LEU A 258 -2.61 -12.03 0.62
C LEU A 258 -3.78 -12.25 -0.35
N HIS A 259 -3.71 -13.31 -1.16
CA HIS A 259 -4.74 -13.69 -2.14
C HIS A 259 -6.07 -14.15 -1.52
N LEU A 260 -6.10 -14.44 -0.22
CA LEU A 260 -7.32 -14.78 0.52
C LEU A 260 -7.89 -13.53 1.21
N ARG A 261 -7.02 -12.69 1.79
CA ARG A 261 -7.41 -11.53 2.59
C ARG A 261 -7.93 -10.38 1.72
N VAL A 262 -7.14 -9.94 0.76
CA VAL A 262 -7.45 -8.73 -0.03
C VAL A 262 -8.74 -8.86 -0.84
N PRO A 263 -9.02 -9.95 -1.57
CA PRO A 263 -10.31 -10.13 -2.26
C PRO A 263 -11.51 -10.13 -1.30
N ARG A 264 -11.40 -10.82 -0.16
CA ARG A 264 -12.45 -10.83 0.87
C ARG A 264 -12.73 -9.41 1.41
N GLN A 265 -11.69 -8.68 1.76
CA GLN A 265 -11.79 -7.31 2.25
C GLN A 265 -12.42 -6.38 1.19
N SER A 266 -11.99 -6.51 -0.07
CA SER A 266 -12.48 -5.72 -1.22
C SER A 266 -13.98 -5.96 -1.49
N GLU A 267 -14.42 -7.22 -1.49
CA GLU A 267 -15.82 -7.59 -1.70
C GLU A 267 -16.70 -7.00 -0.59
N THR A 268 -16.32 -7.25 0.67
CA THR A 268 -17.05 -6.77 1.84
C THR A 268 -17.13 -5.23 1.84
N ALA A 269 -16.02 -4.53 1.61
CA ALA A 269 -15.99 -3.06 1.56
C ALA A 269 -16.87 -2.50 0.45
N THR A 270 -16.86 -3.13 -0.73
CA THR A 270 -17.69 -2.70 -1.86
C THR A 270 -19.18 -2.78 -1.55
N VAL A 271 -19.61 -3.85 -0.89
CA VAL A 271 -21.01 -4.02 -0.48
C VAL A 271 -21.39 -2.99 0.58
N LEU A 272 -20.54 -2.80 1.61
CA LEU A 272 -20.79 -1.84 2.67
C LEU A 272 -20.81 -0.39 2.16
N ALA A 273 -19.89 -0.01 1.25
CA ALA A 273 -19.87 1.32 0.65
C ALA A 273 -21.14 1.61 -0.15
N LYS A 274 -21.60 0.66 -0.96
CA LYS A 274 -22.87 0.79 -1.72
C LYS A 274 -24.09 0.87 -0.80
N TRP A 275 -24.11 0.07 0.26
CA TRP A 275 -25.17 0.15 1.27
C TRP A 275 -25.20 1.50 1.97
N LEU A 276 -24.05 2.00 2.47
CA LEU A 276 -23.95 3.31 3.11
C LEU A 276 -24.32 4.45 2.14
N GLN A 277 -23.97 4.32 0.85
CA GLN A 277 -24.41 5.25 -0.19
C GLN A 277 -25.94 5.25 -0.36
N SER A 278 -26.60 4.09 -0.23
CA SER A 278 -28.08 4.04 -0.24
C SER A 278 -28.67 4.72 0.99
N VAL A 279 -28.08 4.52 2.17
CA VAL A 279 -28.48 5.18 3.42
C VAL A 279 -28.33 6.71 3.31
N SER A 280 -27.23 7.19 2.71
CA SER A 280 -26.99 8.64 2.55
C SER A 280 -28.02 9.35 1.66
N LYS A 281 -28.73 8.64 0.81
CA LYS A 281 -29.81 9.16 -0.05
C LYS A 281 -31.16 9.26 0.65
N THR A 282 -31.27 8.77 1.87
CA THR A 282 -32.52 8.85 2.66
C THR A 282 -32.82 10.31 3.00
N ALA A 283 -34.00 10.79 2.63
CA ALA A 283 -34.42 12.17 2.87
C ALA A 283 -34.57 12.46 4.38
N SER A 284 -34.33 13.70 4.79
CA SER A 284 -34.57 14.14 6.17
C SER A 284 -36.05 13.91 6.55
N GLY A 285 -36.28 13.43 7.75
CA GLY A 285 -37.63 13.04 8.22
C GLY A 285 -38.07 11.62 7.83
N GLN A 286 -37.28 10.91 7.05
CA GLN A 286 -37.45 9.48 6.74
C GLN A 286 -36.37 8.66 7.41
N SER A 287 -36.54 7.33 7.42
CA SER A 287 -35.50 6.42 7.89
C SER A 287 -35.30 5.24 6.93
N SER A 288 -34.07 4.73 6.85
CA SER A 288 -33.71 3.50 6.13
C SER A 288 -33.11 2.51 7.12
N GLU A 289 -33.65 1.34 7.22
CA GLU A 289 -33.27 0.30 8.20
C GLU A 289 -33.17 0.85 9.65
N GLY A 290 -34.05 1.82 10.03
CA GLY A 290 -34.02 2.50 11.33
C GLY A 290 -32.98 3.62 11.47
N ILE A 291 -32.20 3.89 10.45
CA ILE A 291 -31.19 4.97 10.42
C ILE A 291 -31.88 6.25 9.92
N PRO A 292 -31.84 7.36 10.69
CA PRO A 292 -32.44 8.63 10.25
C PRO A 292 -31.79 9.18 8.98
N GLY A 293 -32.65 9.69 8.06
CA GLY A 293 -32.18 10.37 6.86
C GLY A 293 -31.38 11.63 7.19
N GLY A 294 -30.32 11.86 6.43
CA GLY A 294 -29.42 13.00 6.59
C GLY A 294 -28.31 12.81 7.63
N LEU A 295 -28.24 11.67 8.31
CA LEU A 295 -27.16 11.36 9.26
C LEU A 295 -25.83 11.06 8.53
N VAL A 296 -25.85 10.22 7.49
CA VAL A 296 -24.73 10.01 6.58
C VAL A 296 -24.87 11.00 5.42
N LYS A 297 -23.89 11.88 5.25
CA LYS A 297 -23.92 12.95 4.25
C LYS A 297 -23.27 12.56 2.92
N SER A 298 -22.16 11.83 3.00
CA SER A 298 -21.39 11.42 1.82
C SER A 298 -20.68 10.12 2.07
N VAL A 299 -20.43 9.37 1.01
CA VAL A 299 -19.62 8.16 1.00
C VAL A 299 -18.69 8.23 -0.19
N TRP A 300 -17.39 8.05 0.02
CA TRP A 300 -16.37 8.01 -1.01
C TRP A 300 -15.76 6.62 -1.10
N HIS A 301 -15.76 6.04 -2.28
CA HIS A 301 -15.16 4.74 -2.56
C HIS A 301 -15.01 4.60 -4.07
N SER A 302 -13.95 3.96 -4.57
CA SER A 302 -13.72 3.82 -6.01
C SER A 302 -14.90 3.19 -6.77
N SER A 303 -15.65 2.25 -6.16
CA SER A 303 -16.82 1.65 -6.81
C SER A 303 -18.02 2.58 -6.95
N LEU A 304 -18.00 3.74 -6.30
CA LEU A 304 -19.06 4.74 -6.34
C LEU A 304 -18.74 5.90 -7.29
N GLN A 305 -17.50 5.99 -7.77
CA GLN A 305 -17.10 6.96 -8.76
C GLN A 305 -17.72 6.62 -10.12
N GLY A 306 -18.33 7.63 -10.74
CA GLY A 306 -18.74 7.56 -12.13
C GLY A 306 -17.56 7.73 -13.09
N THR A 307 -17.87 7.76 -14.37
CA THR A 307 -16.90 8.15 -15.40
C THR A 307 -16.66 9.67 -15.32
N ASP A 308 -15.39 10.07 -15.23
CA ASP A 308 -15.01 11.49 -15.17
C ASP A 308 -15.11 12.19 -16.54
N ALA A 309 -14.88 13.49 -16.57
CA ALA A 309 -14.96 14.29 -17.80
C ALA A 309 -13.92 13.89 -18.87
N ARG A 310 -12.87 13.16 -18.49
CA ARG A 310 -11.83 12.62 -19.39
C ARG A 310 -12.14 11.21 -19.88
N GLY A 311 -13.23 10.60 -19.40
CA GLY A 311 -13.63 9.22 -19.74
C GLY A 311 -13.03 8.15 -18.83
N PHE A 312 -12.30 8.53 -17.78
CA PHE A 312 -11.77 7.57 -16.82
C PHE A 312 -12.87 7.02 -15.91
N ASN A 313 -12.86 5.70 -15.75
CA ASN A 313 -13.69 5.00 -14.77
C ASN A 313 -12.78 4.06 -13.98
N PRO A 314 -12.83 4.05 -12.63
CA PRO A 314 -11.98 3.19 -11.80
C PRO A 314 -12.04 1.71 -12.15
N GLN A 315 -13.16 1.22 -12.67
CA GLN A 315 -13.31 -0.19 -13.08
C GLN A 315 -12.31 -0.60 -14.17
N SER A 316 -11.91 0.32 -15.05
CA SER A 316 -10.93 0.02 -16.10
C SER A 316 -9.52 -0.21 -15.56
N GLN A 317 -9.20 0.39 -14.41
CA GLN A 317 -7.90 0.33 -13.74
C GLN A 317 -7.88 -0.70 -12.61
N MET A 318 -8.95 -0.79 -11.82
CA MET A 318 -9.07 -1.68 -10.67
C MET A 318 -9.75 -3.00 -11.07
N THR A 319 -9.06 -3.78 -11.89
CA THR A 319 -9.63 -4.99 -12.53
C THR A 319 -9.78 -6.18 -11.59
N GLY A 320 -9.12 -6.17 -10.42
CA GLY A 320 -9.18 -7.24 -9.41
C GLY A 320 -10.14 -6.94 -8.25
N GLY A 321 -10.90 -5.85 -8.30
CA GLY A 321 -11.78 -5.39 -7.22
C GLY A 321 -11.43 -3.97 -6.77
N TYR A 322 -12.19 -3.44 -5.81
CA TYR A 322 -12.02 -2.07 -5.30
C TYR A 322 -11.32 -2.06 -3.93
N ASN A 323 -10.80 -0.90 -3.56
CA ASN A 323 -10.06 -0.69 -2.32
C ASN A 323 -10.90 -1.01 -1.07
N PRO A 324 -10.33 -1.76 -0.09
CA PRO A 324 -11.07 -2.08 1.15
C PRO A 324 -11.11 -0.95 2.18
N THR A 325 -10.45 0.17 1.93
CA THR A 325 -10.46 1.36 2.81
C THR A 325 -11.18 2.51 2.11
N PHE A 326 -12.13 3.14 2.80
CA PHE A 326 -12.95 4.21 2.27
C PHE A 326 -13.42 5.15 3.38
N SER A 327 -14.10 6.25 3.03
CA SER A 327 -14.55 7.24 4.00
C SER A 327 -16.02 7.58 3.86
N ILE A 328 -16.61 8.01 4.99
CA ILE A 328 -17.94 8.61 5.08
C ILE A 328 -17.85 9.97 5.76
N ALA A 329 -18.78 10.87 5.44
CA ALA A 329 -19.02 12.07 6.24
C ALA A 329 -20.33 11.95 7.00
N LEU A 330 -20.31 12.29 8.28
CA LEU A 330 -21.50 12.34 9.13
C LEU A 330 -22.05 13.79 9.19
N ALA A 331 -23.24 13.95 9.77
CA ALA A 331 -23.95 15.22 9.77
C ALA A 331 -23.22 16.33 10.54
N SER A 332 -22.47 15.98 11.60
CA SER A 332 -21.70 16.95 12.39
C SER A 332 -20.36 16.37 12.85
N PRO A 333 -19.40 17.25 13.21
CA PRO A 333 -18.13 16.82 13.82
C PRO A 333 -18.31 16.04 15.12
N GLU A 334 -19.32 16.41 15.92
CA GLU A 334 -19.63 15.72 17.16
C GLU A 334 -20.06 14.26 16.93
N LEU A 335 -20.96 14.05 15.95
CA LEU A 335 -21.40 12.71 15.58
C LEU A 335 -20.24 11.87 15.02
N ALA A 336 -19.37 12.46 14.22
CA ALA A 336 -18.19 11.78 13.67
C ALA A 336 -17.22 11.33 14.76
N SER A 337 -17.00 12.16 15.79
CA SER A 337 -16.13 11.82 16.93
C SER A 337 -16.69 10.70 17.79
N LYS A 338 -18.02 10.64 17.95
CA LYS A 338 -18.69 9.61 18.77
C LYS A 338 -18.82 8.27 18.04
N PHE A 339 -18.96 8.29 16.70
CA PHE A 339 -19.26 7.11 15.90
C PHE A 339 -18.27 5.97 16.10
N ALA A 340 -16.98 6.27 16.09
CA ALA A 340 -15.93 5.26 16.25
C ALA A 340 -16.03 4.46 17.56
N HIS A 341 -16.60 5.06 18.60
CA HIS A 341 -16.74 4.45 19.94
C HIS A 341 -18.09 3.75 20.15
N MET A 342 -18.96 3.73 19.15
CA MET A 342 -20.27 3.04 19.19
C MET A 342 -20.26 1.71 18.45
N LEU A 343 -19.17 1.42 17.75
CA LEU A 343 -18.96 0.18 17.02
C LEU A 343 -18.40 -0.89 17.96
N GLU A 344 -18.77 -2.14 17.71
CA GLU A 344 -18.39 -3.30 18.53
C GLU A 344 -17.26 -4.10 17.87
N TYR A 345 -17.28 -4.21 16.54
CA TYR A 345 -16.27 -4.99 15.79
C TYR A 345 -15.21 -4.11 15.13
N PHE A 346 -15.52 -2.86 14.82
CA PHE A 346 -14.52 -1.92 14.32
C PHE A 346 -13.70 -1.34 15.46
N MET A 347 -12.39 -1.57 15.45
CA MET A 347 -11.51 -1.00 16.46
C MET A 347 -11.23 0.48 16.17
N PRO A 348 -11.45 1.40 17.14
CA PRO A 348 -11.12 2.82 16.96
C PRO A 348 -9.60 3.02 17.01
N ALA A 349 -8.97 3.03 15.83
CA ALA A 349 -7.53 3.15 15.67
C ALA A 349 -7.16 3.80 14.35
N THR A 350 -5.97 4.39 14.29
CA THR A 350 -5.32 4.74 13.03
C THR A 350 -4.81 3.49 12.32
N SER A 351 -4.28 3.64 11.09
CA SER A 351 -3.83 2.56 10.21
C SER A 351 -4.97 1.95 9.39
N LEU A 352 -4.68 0.87 8.67
CA LEU A 352 -5.62 0.21 7.74
C LEU A 352 -5.04 -1.09 7.20
N GLY A 353 -5.88 -1.89 6.52
CA GLY A 353 -5.44 -3.04 5.72
C GLY A 353 -5.17 -4.30 6.54
N GLY A 354 -5.47 -4.28 7.84
CA GLY A 354 -5.41 -5.43 8.73
C GLY A 354 -6.52 -6.45 8.48
N VAL A 355 -6.40 -7.62 9.13
CA VAL A 355 -7.48 -8.63 9.18
C VAL A 355 -8.65 -8.15 10.04
N GLU A 356 -8.39 -7.27 11.00
CA GLU A 356 -9.38 -6.57 11.80
C GLU A 356 -9.90 -5.31 11.10
N SER A 357 -11.21 -5.02 11.25
CA SER A 357 -11.81 -3.78 10.78
C SER A 357 -11.44 -2.63 11.71
N LEU A 358 -11.02 -1.50 11.12
CA LEU A 358 -10.64 -0.28 11.84
C LEU A 358 -11.54 0.89 11.46
N VAL A 359 -11.76 1.78 12.42
CA VAL A 359 -12.48 3.04 12.23
C VAL A 359 -11.68 4.21 12.80
N GLU A 360 -11.59 5.29 12.05
CA GLU A 360 -10.81 6.47 12.45
C GLU A 360 -11.57 7.76 12.19
N HIS A 361 -11.81 8.54 13.23
CA HIS A 361 -12.19 9.95 13.09
C HIS A 361 -10.96 10.75 12.67
N ARG A 362 -10.87 11.11 11.38
CA ARG A 362 -9.64 11.63 10.77
C ARG A 362 -9.09 12.91 11.37
N ARG A 363 -9.96 13.77 11.89
CA ARG A 363 -9.53 15.05 12.52
C ARG A 363 -8.58 14.85 13.71
N GLY A 364 -8.64 13.70 14.38
CA GLY A 364 -7.76 13.39 15.50
C GLY A 364 -6.30 13.17 15.13
N THR A 365 -6.03 12.76 13.88
CA THR A 365 -4.68 12.44 13.39
C THR A 365 -4.21 13.37 12.26
N ASP A 366 -5.13 14.07 11.61
CA ASP A 366 -4.83 15.05 10.56
C ASP A 366 -5.71 16.30 10.75
N PRO A 367 -5.15 17.38 11.34
CA PRO A 367 -5.89 18.61 11.61
C PRO A 367 -6.45 19.34 10.37
N ASN A 368 -5.97 18.99 9.18
CA ASN A 368 -6.41 19.60 7.92
C ASN A 368 -7.59 18.86 7.28
N THR A 369 -7.99 17.70 7.84
CA THR A 369 -9.10 16.90 7.33
C THR A 369 -10.45 17.48 7.80
N ASP A 370 -11.51 17.33 6.98
CA ASP A 370 -12.89 17.66 7.36
C ASP A 370 -13.23 16.98 8.70
N PRO A 371 -13.66 17.75 9.73
CA PRO A 371 -13.98 17.21 11.04
C PRO A 371 -15.17 16.24 11.06
N LYS A 372 -15.94 16.16 9.97
CA LYS A 372 -17.05 15.20 9.82
C LYS A 372 -16.61 13.87 9.23
N LEU A 373 -15.35 13.75 8.79
CA LEU A 373 -14.85 12.59 8.07
C LEU A 373 -14.47 11.45 9.00
N VAL A 374 -14.99 10.27 8.68
CA VAL A 374 -14.64 9.00 9.32
C VAL A 374 -14.13 8.05 8.24
N ARG A 375 -12.94 7.50 8.43
CA ARG A 375 -12.36 6.49 7.56
C ARG A 375 -12.65 5.09 8.11
N LEU A 376 -13.07 4.19 7.24
CA LEU A 376 -13.33 2.78 7.51
C LEU A 376 -12.29 1.94 6.76
N SER A 377 -11.62 1.03 7.45
CA SER A 377 -10.76 0.00 6.86
C SER A 377 -11.38 -1.36 7.17
N ILE A 378 -11.76 -2.08 6.13
CA ILE A 378 -12.52 -3.33 6.27
C ILE A 378 -11.55 -4.50 6.40
N GLY A 379 -11.77 -5.32 7.42
CA GLY A 379 -11.04 -6.54 7.69
C GLY A 379 -11.63 -7.76 6.97
N VAL A 380 -11.48 -8.93 7.57
CA VAL A 380 -11.94 -10.21 7.00
C VAL A 380 -13.15 -10.80 7.73
N GLU A 381 -13.75 -10.05 8.65
CA GLU A 381 -14.94 -10.43 9.40
C GLU A 381 -16.13 -10.69 8.45
N GLU A 382 -17.19 -11.25 8.97
CA GLU A 382 -18.39 -11.53 8.19
C GLU A 382 -19.13 -10.24 7.80
N LEU A 383 -19.52 -10.14 6.53
CA LEU A 383 -20.23 -8.97 5.99
C LEU A 383 -21.46 -8.58 6.81
N ASP A 384 -22.26 -9.57 7.19
CA ASP A 384 -23.53 -9.34 7.88
C ASP A 384 -23.29 -8.80 9.30
N ASP A 385 -22.23 -9.24 9.97
CA ASP A 385 -21.83 -8.76 11.29
C ASP A 385 -21.35 -7.31 11.22
N LEU A 386 -20.47 -7.00 10.27
CA LEU A 386 -19.99 -5.62 10.07
C LEU A 386 -21.11 -4.67 9.67
N LYS A 387 -22.05 -5.12 8.80
CA LYS A 387 -23.22 -4.33 8.41
C LYS A 387 -24.17 -4.10 9.60
N ALA A 388 -24.39 -5.12 10.43
CA ALA A 388 -25.21 -5.00 11.63
C ALA A 388 -24.59 -4.03 12.63
N ASP A 389 -23.27 -4.09 12.79
CA ASP A 389 -22.51 -3.20 13.70
C ASP A 389 -22.59 -1.74 13.22
N LEU A 390 -22.31 -1.46 11.95
CA LEU A 390 -22.47 -0.12 11.39
C LEU A 390 -23.91 0.40 11.55
N ARG A 391 -24.92 -0.44 11.30
CA ARG A 391 -26.33 -0.08 11.42
C ARG A 391 -26.70 0.28 12.85
N GLN A 392 -26.35 -0.55 13.86
CA GLN A 392 -26.67 -0.27 15.27
C GLN A 392 -26.01 1.03 15.76
N ALA A 393 -24.76 1.28 15.34
CA ALA A 393 -24.04 2.51 15.70
C ALA A 393 -24.70 3.76 15.07
N LEU A 394 -25.11 3.69 13.80
CA LEU A 394 -25.82 4.79 13.13
C LEU A 394 -27.22 5.02 13.71
N GLN A 395 -27.92 3.99 14.14
CA GLN A 395 -29.23 4.12 14.84
C GLN A 395 -29.04 4.86 16.17
N LYS A 396 -28.08 4.42 17.00
CA LYS A 396 -27.77 5.10 18.29
C LYS A 396 -27.35 6.56 18.09
N LEU A 397 -26.58 6.87 17.04
CA LEU A 397 -26.25 8.27 16.70
C LEU A 397 -27.47 9.09 16.32
N GLY A 398 -28.44 8.48 15.64
CA GLY A 398 -29.69 9.13 15.30
C GLY A 398 -30.51 9.56 16.52
N GLU A 399 -30.49 8.79 17.58
CA GLU A 399 -31.15 9.11 18.86
C GLU A 399 -30.47 10.30 19.55
N ILE A 400 -29.17 10.51 19.36
CA ILE A 400 -28.45 11.68 19.90
C ILE A 400 -28.73 12.94 19.10
N GLN A 401 -28.99 12.79 17.79
CA GLN A 401 -29.27 13.93 16.89
C GLN A 401 -30.71 14.44 17.05
N ALA A 402 -31.65 13.63 17.48
CA ALA A 402 -33.07 13.97 17.69
C ALA A 402 -33.28 14.83 18.93
#